data_8d1698dc4eefca8ed21a92c4abc27909
#
_entry.id   8d1698dc4eefca8ed21a92c4abc27909
#
_cell.length_a   1.000
_cell.length_b   1.000
_cell.length_c   1.000
_cell.angle_alpha   90.00
_cell.angle_beta   90.00
_cell.angle_gamma   90.00
#
_symmetry.space_group_name_H-M   'P 1'
#
loop_
_entity.id
_entity.type
_entity.pdbx_description
1 polymer ?
#
loop_
_entity_poly.entity_id
_entity_poly.type
_entity_poly.pdbx_seq_one_letter_code
_entity_poly.pdbx_strand_id
1 'polypeptide(L)'
;RGIDHGVPPLLAGGSARELIIVVAMLSGVAVVQASSRLFFLNRSGRIGQRVLLELRRRVFRHFQRLDTAFHDRYTSGRVVSRSTNDVEAIQDMLETGFDSLITAVLTLFGTAILLLVLDFRLGLMCLAAFPALVALVWWFRNESAKTYRKVRESAALVIVQFVETMTGIKAVQAYRREPRNQEIFEDIADEYREINERTFRLLAIFMPGVKLVGNLTTGVVLLYGGYRVLNGDMTIGTLTAFLLYLRMFFEPMQEISQFFNTFQSASSAAEKIAGVLAVRPAVADPPDPVAIGTVAGRIAFEGVSFG
;
A
#
# COMPACT_ATOMS: atom_id res chain seq x y z
N ARG A 1 -33.90 12.36 -2.02
CA ARG A 1 -34.68 13.62 -2.05
C ARG A 1 -34.69 14.26 -3.44
N GLY A 2 -33.52 14.44 -4.09
CA GLY A 2 -33.50 15.03 -5.44
C GLY A 2 -34.37 14.28 -6.44
N ILE A 3 -34.33 12.95 -6.46
CA ILE A 3 -35.12 12.10 -7.33
C ILE A 3 -36.59 12.10 -6.88
N ASP A 4 -36.86 11.93 -5.58
CA ASP A 4 -38.21 11.72 -5.07
C ASP A 4 -39.06 13.01 -4.99
N HIS A 5 -38.41 14.17 -4.72
CA HIS A 5 -39.10 15.45 -4.52
C HIS A 5 -38.71 16.51 -5.55
N GLY A 6 -37.60 16.37 -6.27
CA GLY A 6 -37.14 17.35 -7.25
C GLY A 6 -37.57 17.05 -8.68
N VAL A 7 -37.65 15.79 -9.09
CA VAL A 7 -38.00 15.40 -10.46
C VAL A 7 -39.53 15.43 -10.75
N PRO A 8 -40.38 14.89 -9.84
CA PRO A 8 -41.82 14.87 -10.12
C PRO A 8 -42.48 16.26 -10.36
N PRO A 9 -42.15 17.34 -9.57
CA PRO A 9 -42.66 18.67 -9.84
C PRO A 9 -42.26 19.24 -11.21
N LEU A 10 -41.02 18.92 -11.67
CA LEU A 10 -40.56 19.35 -12.99
C LEU A 10 -41.32 18.70 -14.14
N LEU A 11 -41.62 17.40 -14.02
CA LEU A 11 -42.39 16.65 -15.01
C LEU A 11 -43.86 17.14 -15.08
N ALA A 12 -44.37 17.69 -13.96
CA ALA A 12 -45.69 18.29 -13.88
C ALA A 12 -45.73 19.77 -14.29
N GLY A 13 -44.66 20.34 -14.86
CA GLY A 13 -44.59 21.75 -15.26
C GLY A 13 -44.43 22.74 -14.09
N GLY A 14 -44.06 22.27 -12.92
CA GLY A 14 -43.89 23.05 -11.70
C GLY A 14 -42.48 23.65 -11.50
N SER A 15 -42.23 24.19 -10.32
CA SER A 15 -41.01 24.93 -9.99
C SER A 15 -39.77 24.01 -9.83
N ALA A 16 -38.64 24.38 -10.44
CA ALA A 16 -37.33 23.73 -10.30
C ALA A 16 -36.65 24.00 -8.93
N ARG A 17 -37.30 24.69 -7.99
CA ARG A 17 -36.72 25.19 -6.74
C ARG A 17 -36.05 24.08 -5.91
N GLU A 18 -36.74 22.97 -5.73
CA GLU A 18 -36.21 21.83 -4.95
C GLU A 18 -34.96 21.24 -5.59
N LEU A 19 -34.94 21.12 -6.91
CA LEU A 19 -33.78 20.62 -7.64
C LEU A 19 -32.61 21.60 -7.53
N ILE A 20 -32.84 22.89 -7.64
CA ILE A 20 -31.81 23.93 -7.48
C ILE A 20 -31.21 23.87 -6.06
N ILE A 21 -32.05 23.70 -5.03
CA ILE A 21 -31.59 23.56 -3.64
C ILE A 21 -30.70 22.32 -3.48
N VAL A 22 -31.11 21.18 -4.04
CA VAL A 22 -30.29 19.93 -3.98
C VAL A 22 -28.98 20.12 -4.71
N VAL A 23 -28.99 20.71 -5.90
CA VAL A 23 -27.73 20.97 -6.66
C VAL A 23 -26.84 21.97 -5.93
N ALA A 24 -27.38 23.01 -5.34
CA ALA A 24 -26.61 23.97 -4.52
C ALA A 24 -26.00 23.33 -3.28
N MET A 25 -26.75 22.45 -2.58
CA MET A 25 -26.21 21.68 -1.46
C MET A 25 -25.10 20.75 -1.90
N LEU A 26 -25.28 19.99 -2.99
CA LEU A 26 -24.24 19.10 -3.51
C LEU A 26 -22.98 19.87 -3.91
N SER A 27 -23.15 21.01 -4.59
CA SER A 27 -22.04 21.89 -4.97
C SER A 27 -21.33 22.44 -3.72
N GLY A 28 -22.08 22.86 -2.71
CA GLY A 28 -21.52 23.33 -1.43
C GLY A 28 -20.72 22.24 -0.72
N VAL A 29 -21.25 21.03 -0.63
CA VAL A 29 -20.55 19.87 -0.06
C VAL A 29 -19.28 19.56 -0.86
N ALA A 30 -19.33 19.58 -2.19
CA ALA A 30 -18.16 19.34 -3.04
C ALA A 30 -17.05 20.39 -2.82
N VAL A 31 -17.42 21.67 -2.69
CA VAL A 31 -16.48 22.76 -2.38
C VAL A 31 -15.84 22.57 -1.00
N VAL A 32 -16.64 22.22 0.02
CA VAL A 32 -16.14 21.95 1.39
C VAL A 32 -15.22 20.75 1.37
N GLN A 33 -15.58 19.67 0.68
CA GLN A 33 -14.76 18.47 0.54
C GLN A 33 -13.42 18.79 -0.15
N ALA A 34 -13.45 19.50 -1.28
CA ALA A 34 -12.23 19.88 -2.00
C ALA A 34 -11.32 20.78 -1.13
N SER A 35 -11.89 21.78 -0.45
CA SER A 35 -11.16 22.69 0.42
C SER A 35 -10.53 21.94 1.62
N SER A 36 -11.28 21.05 2.26
CA SER A 36 -10.81 20.22 3.36
C SER A 36 -9.69 19.28 2.90
N ARG A 37 -9.84 18.69 1.71
CA ARG A 37 -8.83 17.81 1.11
C ARG A 37 -7.53 18.56 0.80
N LEU A 38 -7.63 19.74 0.21
CA LEU A 38 -6.48 20.62 -0.05
C LEU A 38 -5.77 21.02 1.26
N PHE A 39 -6.52 21.40 2.27
CA PHE A 39 -5.97 21.74 3.57
C PHE A 39 -5.26 20.56 4.22
N PHE A 40 -5.90 19.39 4.22
CA PHE A 40 -5.34 18.15 4.77
C PHE A 40 -4.03 17.77 4.08
N LEU A 41 -4.03 17.69 2.74
CA LEU A 41 -2.83 17.30 1.96
C LEU A 41 -1.67 18.26 2.17
N ASN A 42 -1.94 19.59 2.20
CA ASN A 42 -0.89 20.58 2.46
C ASN A 42 -0.31 20.46 3.86
N ARG A 43 -1.13 20.19 4.88
CA ARG A 43 -0.66 20.07 6.27
C ARG A 43 0.04 18.74 6.51
N SER A 44 -0.55 17.64 6.07
CA SER A 44 0.03 16.30 6.19
C SER A 44 1.36 16.21 5.47
N GLY A 45 1.43 16.66 4.21
CA GLY A 45 2.67 16.66 3.45
C GLY A 45 3.78 17.49 4.10
N ARG A 46 3.46 18.70 4.63
CA ARG A 46 4.47 19.50 5.34
C ARG A 46 5.00 18.82 6.61
N ILE A 47 4.13 18.16 7.37
CA ILE A 47 4.52 17.42 8.57
C ILE A 47 5.38 16.22 8.17
N GLY A 48 4.92 15.42 7.20
CA GLY A 48 5.66 14.28 6.68
C GLY A 48 7.07 14.66 6.22
N GLN A 49 7.18 15.68 5.38
CA GLN A 49 8.48 16.15 4.87
C GLN A 49 9.43 16.67 5.97
N ARG A 50 8.90 17.29 7.06
CA ARG A 50 9.72 17.69 8.21
C ARG A 50 10.25 16.49 8.98
N VAL A 51 9.40 15.48 9.22
CA VAL A 51 9.81 14.24 9.89
C VAL A 51 10.89 13.54 9.08
N LEU A 52 10.70 13.42 7.77
CA LEU A 52 11.67 12.79 6.86
C LEU A 52 13.00 13.54 6.80
N LEU A 53 12.96 14.89 6.76
CA LEU A 53 14.18 15.70 6.79
C LEU A 53 14.96 15.46 8.09
N GLU A 54 14.27 15.45 9.23
CA GLU A 54 14.92 15.18 10.52
C GLU A 54 15.47 13.75 10.59
N LEU A 55 14.73 12.77 10.08
CA LEU A 55 15.20 11.38 10.00
C LEU A 55 16.46 11.27 9.13
N ARG A 56 16.45 11.85 7.92
CA ARG A 56 17.63 11.88 7.04
C ARG A 56 18.84 12.55 7.71
N ARG A 57 18.62 13.66 8.40
CA ARG A 57 19.67 14.36 9.14
C ARG A 57 20.26 13.52 10.27
N ARG A 58 19.39 12.80 11.03
CA ARG A 58 19.85 11.92 12.11
C ARG A 58 20.65 10.74 11.58
N VAL A 59 20.14 10.08 10.55
CA VAL A 59 20.81 8.94 9.91
C VAL A 59 22.17 9.36 9.35
N PHE A 60 22.19 10.46 8.58
CA PHE A 60 23.44 10.97 8.00
C PHE A 60 24.47 11.38 9.05
N ARG A 61 24.06 12.15 10.06
CA ARG A 61 24.93 12.54 11.17
C ARG A 61 25.47 11.34 11.94
N HIS A 62 24.65 10.30 12.11
CA HIS A 62 25.03 9.10 12.80
C HIS A 62 26.08 8.32 12.01
N PHE A 63 25.88 8.12 10.70
CA PHE A 63 26.89 7.49 9.85
C PHE A 63 28.25 8.19 9.89
N GLN A 64 28.26 9.54 9.95
CA GLN A 64 29.51 10.30 10.05
C GLN A 64 30.25 10.12 11.38
N ARG A 65 29.56 9.67 12.43
CA ARG A 65 30.15 9.42 13.76
C ARG A 65 30.65 8.00 13.97
N LEU A 66 30.22 7.08 13.09
CA LEU A 66 30.65 5.69 13.17
C LEU A 66 32.12 5.56 12.70
N ASP A 67 32.81 4.59 13.28
CA ASP A 67 34.23 4.32 13.01
C ASP A 67 34.47 3.69 11.62
N THR A 68 35.72 3.69 11.19
CA THR A 68 36.12 3.12 9.89
C THR A 68 35.86 1.60 9.85
N ALA A 69 36.06 0.90 10.96
CA ALA A 69 35.81 -0.55 11.03
C ALA A 69 34.32 -0.89 10.82
N PHE A 70 33.41 -0.01 11.19
CA PHE A 70 31.99 -0.15 10.82
C PHE A 70 31.83 0.00 9.31
N HIS A 71 32.41 1.04 8.70
CA HIS A 71 32.28 1.32 7.26
C HIS A 71 32.93 0.24 6.38
N ASP A 72 34.00 -0.41 6.85
CA ASP A 72 34.62 -1.53 6.16
C ASP A 72 33.70 -2.77 6.11
N ARG A 73 32.94 -3.02 7.17
CA ARG A 73 31.96 -4.12 7.25
C ARG A 73 30.61 -3.77 6.65
N TYR A 74 30.21 -2.51 6.75
CA TYR A 74 28.93 -2.01 6.28
C TYR A 74 29.09 -1.27 4.96
N THR A 75 28.88 -2.00 3.86
CA THR A 75 29.16 -1.51 2.50
C THR A 75 28.46 -0.18 2.19
N SER A 76 29.11 0.67 1.36
CA SER A 76 28.56 1.95 0.90
C SER A 76 27.17 1.81 0.26
N GLY A 77 26.93 0.73 -0.48
CA GLY A 77 25.61 0.44 -1.05
C GLY A 77 24.50 0.29 0.01
N ARG A 78 24.82 -0.32 1.17
CA ARG A 78 23.88 -0.40 2.29
C ARG A 78 23.63 0.95 2.93
N VAL A 79 24.66 1.80 3.09
CA VAL A 79 24.50 3.18 3.61
C VAL A 79 23.56 3.98 2.71
N VAL A 80 23.79 3.92 1.40
CA VAL A 80 22.93 4.58 0.42
C VAL A 80 21.50 4.04 0.51
N SER A 81 21.31 2.72 0.49
CA SER A 81 19.98 2.11 0.58
C SER A 81 19.21 2.52 1.85
N ARG A 82 19.88 2.66 3.02
CA ARG A 82 19.24 3.15 4.26
C ARG A 82 18.81 4.60 4.16
N SER A 83 19.64 5.42 3.48
CA SER A 83 19.40 6.87 3.36
C SER A 83 18.38 7.22 2.27
N THR A 84 18.13 6.30 1.32
CA THR A 84 17.19 6.46 0.19
C THR A 84 15.97 5.56 0.34
N ASN A 85 16.07 4.29 -0.03
CA ASN A 85 14.94 3.37 -0.17
C ASN A 85 14.19 3.13 1.15
N ASP A 86 14.93 2.98 2.27
CA ASP A 86 14.25 2.74 3.57
C ASP A 86 13.57 4.02 4.07
N VAL A 87 14.13 5.20 3.82
CA VAL A 87 13.47 6.48 4.14
C VAL A 87 12.27 6.71 3.22
N GLU A 88 12.35 6.34 1.94
CA GLU A 88 11.24 6.41 0.98
C GLU A 88 10.08 5.50 1.39
N ALA A 89 10.35 4.28 1.84
CA ALA A 89 9.29 3.39 2.35
C ALA A 89 8.55 3.98 3.57
N ILE A 90 9.25 4.71 4.45
CA ILE A 90 8.61 5.45 5.56
C ILE A 90 7.83 6.64 5.02
N GLN A 91 8.34 7.33 4.01
CA GLN A 91 7.66 8.44 3.35
C GLN A 91 6.32 8.00 2.77
N ASP A 92 6.30 6.92 2.00
CA ASP A 92 5.08 6.36 1.40
C ASP A 92 4.02 6.05 2.46
N MET A 93 4.43 5.53 3.60
CA MET A 93 3.53 5.27 4.72
C MET A 93 2.94 6.55 5.32
N LEU A 94 3.76 7.59 5.48
CA LEU A 94 3.33 8.86 6.07
C LEU A 94 2.45 9.69 5.12
N GLU A 95 2.73 9.66 3.81
CA GLU A 95 2.05 10.47 2.81
C GLU A 95 0.78 9.82 2.29
N THR A 96 0.82 8.51 2.01
CA THR A 96 -0.31 7.80 1.39
C THR A 96 -0.92 6.73 2.29
N GLY A 97 -0.12 6.03 3.10
CA GLY A 97 -0.57 4.91 3.89
C GLY A 97 -1.65 5.29 4.91
N PHE A 98 -1.39 6.27 5.75
CA PHE A 98 -2.36 6.70 6.76
C PHE A 98 -3.61 7.32 6.15
N ASP A 99 -3.45 8.10 5.06
CA ASP A 99 -4.58 8.71 4.37
C ASP A 99 -5.53 7.66 3.79
N SER A 100 -4.99 6.65 3.10
CA SER A 100 -5.78 5.57 2.53
C SER A 100 -6.49 4.74 3.61
N LEU A 101 -5.83 4.43 4.73
CA LEU A 101 -6.44 3.69 5.83
C LEU A 101 -7.60 4.47 6.45
N ILE A 102 -7.38 5.75 6.79
CA ILE A 102 -8.42 6.58 7.42
C ILE A 102 -9.61 6.71 6.47
N THR A 103 -9.36 7.00 5.19
CA THR A 103 -10.40 7.11 4.17
C THR A 103 -11.15 5.80 4.00
N ALA A 104 -10.46 4.65 3.91
CA ALA A 104 -11.07 3.34 3.77
C ALA A 104 -11.96 2.99 4.97
N VAL A 105 -11.47 3.21 6.19
CA VAL A 105 -12.20 2.94 7.43
C VAL A 105 -13.45 3.85 7.52
N LEU A 106 -13.29 5.16 7.30
CA LEU A 106 -14.42 6.09 7.35
C LEU A 106 -15.46 5.78 6.26
N THR A 107 -15.03 5.44 5.05
CA THR A 107 -15.92 5.07 3.95
C THR A 107 -16.67 3.78 4.26
N LEU A 108 -15.97 2.74 4.75
CA LEU A 108 -16.57 1.46 5.08
C LEU A 108 -17.63 1.59 6.18
N PHE A 109 -17.25 2.18 7.33
CA PHE A 109 -18.18 2.34 8.46
C PHE A 109 -19.26 3.37 8.16
N GLY A 110 -18.92 4.50 7.53
CA GLY A 110 -19.88 5.53 7.14
C GLY A 110 -20.92 4.98 6.17
N THR A 111 -20.52 4.24 5.14
CA THR A 111 -21.42 3.61 4.19
C THR A 111 -22.27 2.53 4.87
N ALA A 112 -21.70 1.69 5.72
CA ALA A 112 -22.45 0.67 6.46
C ALA A 112 -23.54 1.31 7.33
N ILE A 113 -23.20 2.36 8.09
CA ILE A 113 -24.16 3.10 8.93
C ILE A 113 -25.25 3.73 8.06
N LEU A 114 -24.88 4.38 6.97
CA LEU A 114 -25.84 5.01 6.05
C LEU A 114 -26.81 3.99 5.45
N LEU A 115 -26.33 2.82 5.02
CA LEU A 115 -27.17 1.74 4.51
C LEU A 115 -28.17 1.26 5.57
N LEU A 116 -27.75 1.09 6.82
CA LEU A 116 -28.62 0.66 7.92
C LEU A 116 -29.64 1.75 8.32
N VAL A 117 -29.26 3.02 8.26
CA VAL A 117 -30.16 4.15 8.60
C VAL A 117 -31.19 4.41 7.49
N LEU A 118 -30.81 4.22 6.23
CA LEU A 118 -31.72 4.37 5.09
C LEU A 118 -32.83 3.32 5.09
N ASP A 119 -32.46 2.07 5.23
CA ASP A 119 -33.39 0.95 5.42
C ASP A 119 -32.67 -0.21 6.11
N PHE A 120 -33.09 -0.54 7.32
CA PHE A 120 -32.41 -1.55 8.13
C PHE A 120 -32.42 -2.94 7.49
N ARG A 121 -33.51 -3.34 6.85
CA ARG A 121 -33.63 -4.67 6.24
C ARG A 121 -32.75 -4.82 5.00
N LEU A 122 -32.79 -3.85 4.11
CA LEU A 122 -31.90 -3.81 2.93
C LEU A 122 -30.44 -3.64 3.33
N GLY A 123 -30.15 -2.78 4.31
CA GLY A 123 -28.81 -2.58 4.84
C GLY A 123 -28.22 -3.88 5.40
N LEU A 124 -29.01 -4.65 6.15
CA LEU A 124 -28.58 -5.94 6.68
C LEU A 124 -28.31 -6.97 5.57
N MET A 125 -29.12 -6.98 4.50
CA MET A 125 -28.88 -7.83 3.32
C MET A 125 -27.57 -7.46 2.60
N CYS A 126 -27.27 -6.17 2.46
CA CYS A 126 -26.01 -5.70 1.92
C CYS A 126 -24.82 -6.15 2.78
N LEU A 127 -24.95 -6.00 4.11
CA LEU A 127 -23.88 -6.39 5.04
C LEU A 127 -23.70 -7.91 5.12
N ALA A 128 -24.73 -8.71 4.83
CA ALA A 128 -24.63 -10.17 4.77
C ALA A 128 -23.72 -10.68 3.64
N ALA A 129 -23.42 -9.85 2.63
CA ALA A 129 -22.42 -10.17 1.61
C ALA A 129 -20.97 -10.04 2.12
N PHE A 130 -20.76 -9.29 3.20
CA PHE A 130 -19.43 -9.03 3.75
C PHE A 130 -18.68 -10.27 4.23
N PRO A 131 -19.29 -11.20 4.99
CA PRO A 131 -18.65 -12.45 5.37
C PRO A 131 -18.16 -13.29 4.17
N ALA A 132 -18.93 -13.31 3.08
CA ALA A 132 -18.54 -14.03 1.85
C ALA A 132 -17.30 -13.39 1.21
N LEU A 133 -17.23 -12.06 1.17
CA LEU A 133 -16.04 -11.34 0.70
C LEU A 133 -14.84 -11.58 1.60
N VAL A 134 -15.00 -11.49 2.91
CA VAL A 134 -13.91 -11.75 3.87
C VAL A 134 -13.38 -13.17 3.70
N ALA A 135 -14.25 -14.17 3.55
CA ALA A 135 -13.86 -15.55 3.29
C ALA A 135 -13.07 -15.69 1.98
N LEU A 136 -13.52 -15.03 0.90
CA LEU A 136 -12.85 -15.03 -0.40
C LEU A 136 -11.46 -14.37 -0.32
N VAL A 137 -11.35 -13.21 0.34
CA VAL A 137 -10.08 -12.50 0.56
C VAL A 137 -9.13 -13.34 1.42
N TRP A 138 -9.62 -13.94 2.49
CA TRP A 138 -8.83 -14.80 3.35
C TRP A 138 -8.28 -16.02 2.61
N TRP A 139 -9.13 -16.70 1.84
CA TRP A 139 -8.73 -17.83 0.99
C TRP A 139 -7.65 -17.40 -0.01
N PHE A 140 -7.90 -16.30 -0.74
CA PHE A 140 -6.93 -15.78 -1.72
C PHE A 140 -5.59 -15.41 -1.08
N ARG A 141 -5.60 -14.73 0.07
CA ARG A 141 -4.40 -14.36 0.80
C ARG A 141 -3.56 -15.57 1.20
N ASN A 142 -4.19 -16.60 1.74
CA ASN A 142 -3.50 -17.80 2.19
C ASN A 142 -2.87 -18.56 1.01
N GLU A 143 -3.60 -18.72 -0.07
CA GLU A 143 -3.12 -19.47 -1.22
C GLU A 143 -2.07 -18.68 -2.03
N SER A 144 -2.28 -17.37 -2.18
CA SER A 144 -1.31 -16.48 -2.83
C SER A 144 0.01 -16.43 -2.08
N ALA A 145 0.01 -16.37 -0.74
CA ALA A 145 1.24 -16.33 0.04
C ALA A 145 2.15 -17.55 -0.21
N LYS A 146 1.55 -18.75 -0.36
CA LYS A 146 2.28 -19.98 -0.70
C LYS A 146 2.82 -19.95 -2.13
N THR A 147 1.97 -19.52 -3.08
CA THR A 147 2.31 -19.50 -4.50
C THR A 147 3.38 -18.45 -4.79
N TYR A 148 3.27 -17.23 -4.26
CA TYR A 148 4.28 -16.18 -4.44
C TYR A 148 5.64 -16.52 -3.81
N ARG A 149 5.67 -17.33 -2.75
CA ARG A 149 6.94 -17.85 -2.23
C ARG A 149 7.62 -18.74 -3.27
N LYS A 150 6.89 -19.69 -3.85
CA LYS A 150 7.40 -20.57 -4.90
C LYS A 150 7.84 -19.81 -6.15
N VAL A 151 7.08 -18.79 -6.55
CA VAL A 151 7.46 -17.91 -7.68
C VAL A 151 8.83 -17.26 -7.41
N ARG A 152 9.07 -16.77 -6.19
CA ARG A 152 10.38 -16.15 -5.85
C ARG A 152 11.52 -17.16 -5.83
N GLU A 153 11.26 -18.36 -5.33
CA GLU A 153 12.25 -19.45 -5.32
C GLU A 153 12.62 -19.87 -6.74
N SER A 154 11.63 -20.11 -7.60
CA SER A 154 11.90 -20.51 -8.99
C SER A 154 12.50 -19.37 -9.83
N ALA A 155 12.07 -18.12 -9.61
CA ALA A 155 12.69 -16.95 -10.24
C ALA A 155 14.18 -16.82 -9.89
N ALA A 156 14.55 -17.11 -8.63
CA ALA A 156 15.93 -17.09 -8.19
C ALA A 156 16.75 -18.16 -8.93
N LEU A 157 16.20 -19.35 -9.14
CA LEU A 157 16.88 -20.42 -9.91
C LEU A 157 17.13 -20.03 -11.38
N VAL A 158 16.16 -19.39 -12.04
CA VAL A 158 16.34 -18.85 -13.40
C VAL A 158 17.49 -17.85 -13.44
N ILE A 159 17.54 -16.92 -12.48
CA ILE A 159 18.61 -15.91 -12.39
C ILE A 159 19.97 -16.58 -12.13
N VAL A 160 20.04 -17.52 -11.19
CA VAL A 160 21.27 -18.23 -10.86
C VAL A 160 21.81 -18.97 -12.09
N GLN A 161 20.96 -19.74 -12.77
CA GLN A 161 21.37 -20.48 -13.98
C GLN A 161 21.87 -19.54 -15.08
N PHE A 162 21.18 -18.42 -15.27
CA PHE A 162 21.61 -17.41 -16.25
C PHE A 162 22.98 -16.81 -15.89
N VAL A 163 23.15 -16.36 -14.64
CA VAL A 163 24.41 -15.76 -14.17
C VAL A 163 25.55 -16.76 -14.24
N GLU A 164 25.35 -18.02 -13.83
CA GLU A 164 26.34 -19.07 -13.85
C GLU A 164 26.78 -19.37 -15.30
N THR A 165 25.81 -19.51 -16.21
CA THR A 165 26.10 -19.73 -17.65
C THR A 165 26.89 -18.56 -18.24
N MET A 166 26.48 -17.31 -17.98
CA MET A 166 27.16 -16.13 -18.53
C MET A 166 28.54 -15.90 -17.93
N THR A 167 28.71 -16.16 -16.64
CA THR A 167 30.02 -16.07 -15.98
C THR A 167 30.98 -17.15 -16.50
N GLY A 168 30.45 -18.35 -16.75
CA GLY A 168 31.20 -19.50 -17.29
C GLY A 168 31.19 -19.61 -18.82
N ILE A 169 30.78 -18.59 -19.57
CA ILE A 169 30.49 -18.69 -21.02
C ILE A 169 31.70 -19.20 -21.83
N LYS A 170 32.92 -18.82 -21.46
CA LYS A 170 34.12 -19.31 -22.13
C LYS A 170 34.29 -20.82 -22.00
N ALA A 171 33.96 -21.40 -20.85
CA ALA A 171 34.01 -22.84 -20.65
C ALA A 171 32.88 -23.54 -21.41
N VAL A 172 31.67 -22.98 -21.38
CA VAL A 172 30.52 -23.50 -22.14
C VAL A 172 30.85 -23.62 -23.61
N GLN A 173 31.41 -22.56 -24.21
CA GLN A 173 31.79 -22.52 -25.62
C GLN A 173 33.00 -23.42 -25.91
N ALA A 174 34.03 -23.42 -25.04
CA ALA A 174 35.23 -24.26 -25.27
C ALA A 174 34.91 -25.76 -25.28
N TYR A 175 33.93 -26.18 -24.45
CA TYR A 175 33.51 -27.58 -24.36
C TYR A 175 32.24 -27.90 -25.14
N ARG A 176 31.73 -26.96 -25.97
CA ARG A 176 30.50 -27.09 -26.76
C ARG A 176 29.31 -27.59 -25.98
N ARG A 177 29.10 -26.99 -24.79
CA ARG A 177 28.04 -27.37 -23.83
C ARG A 177 26.76 -26.52 -23.99
N GLU A 178 26.67 -25.67 -25.01
CA GLU A 178 25.53 -24.79 -25.26
C GLU A 178 24.20 -25.56 -25.29
N PRO A 179 24.09 -26.70 -26.01
CA PRO A 179 22.81 -27.43 -26.09
C PRO A 179 22.38 -27.96 -24.70
N ARG A 180 23.33 -28.45 -23.90
CA ARG A 180 23.01 -28.96 -22.57
C ARG A 180 22.64 -27.85 -21.60
N ASN A 181 23.30 -26.70 -21.65
CA ASN A 181 22.95 -25.53 -20.86
C ASN A 181 21.60 -24.96 -21.25
N GLN A 182 21.28 -24.99 -22.55
CA GLN A 182 19.96 -24.61 -23.05
C GLN A 182 18.85 -25.49 -22.45
N GLU A 183 19.02 -26.79 -22.49
CA GLU A 183 18.08 -27.78 -21.95
C GLU A 183 17.85 -27.54 -20.44
N ILE A 184 18.91 -27.34 -19.64
CA ILE A 184 18.80 -27.04 -18.21
C ILE A 184 18.05 -25.73 -17.96
N PHE A 185 18.35 -24.70 -18.78
CA PHE A 185 17.66 -23.41 -18.65
C PHE A 185 16.19 -23.52 -19.00
N GLU A 186 15.84 -24.27 -20.05
CA GLU A 186 14.46 -24.50 -20.47
C GLU A 186 13.66 -25.24 -19.38
N ASP A 187 14.22 -26.28 -18.76
CA ASP A 187 13.59 -27.01 -17.67
C ASP A 187 13.26 -26.08 -16.47
N ILE A 188 14.24 -25.26 -16.07
CA ILE A 188 14.07 -24.31 -14.97
C ILE A 188 13.06 -23.20 -15.35
N ALA A 189 13.10 -22.71 -16.59
CA ALA A 189 12.19 -21.69 -17.08
C ALA A 189 10.76 -22.22 -17.21
N ASP A 190 10.60 -23.49 -17.61
CA ASP A 190 9.29 -24.14 -17.67
C ASP A 190 8.68 -24.34 -16.27
N GLU A 191 9.47 -24.77 -15.28
CA GLU A 191 9.00 -24.84 -13.89
C GLU A 191 8.55 -23.45 -13.40
N TYR A 192 9.34 -22.40 -13.66
CA TYR A 192 8.97 -21.03 -13.34
C TYR A 192 7.65 -20.60 -14.01
N ARG A 193 7.47 -20.95 -15.30
CA ARG A 193 6.24 -20.69 -16.07
C ARG A 193 5.03 -21.37 -15.40
N GLU A 194 5.12 -22.65 -15.06
CA GLU A 194 4.03 -23.40 -14.43
C GLU A 194 3.60 -22.81 -13.09
N ILE A 195 4.59 -22.39 -12.28
CA ILE A 195 4.30 -21.76 -10.99
C ILE A 195 3.62 -20.38 -11.19
N ASN A 196 4.07 -19.59 -12.19
CA ASN A 196 3.40 -18.34 -12.54
C ASN A 196 1.98 -18.55 -13.06
N GLU A 197 1.73 -19.55 -13.88
CA GLU A 197 0.38 -19.88 -14.34
C GLU A 197 -0.58 -20.15 -13.17
N ARG A 198 -0.12 -20.78 -12.09
CA ARG A 198 -0.91 -20.96 -10.86
C ARG A 198 -1.26 -19.62 -10.22
N THR A 199 -0.33 -18.66 -10.22
CA THR A 199 -0.59 -17.30 -9.72
C THR A 199 -1.68 -16.61 -10.54
N PHE A 200 -1.60 -16.66 -11.86
CA PHE A 200 -2.63 -16.12 -12.75
C PHE A 200 -3.98 -16.82 -12.56
N ARG A 201 -4.00 -18.13 -12.33
CA ARG A 201 -5.24 -18.88 -12.05
C ARG A 201 -5.89 -18.41 -10.74
N LEU A 202 -5.11 -18.15 -9.69
CA LEU A 202 -5.63 -17.57 -8.44
C LEU A 202 -6.26 -16.19 -8.66
N LEU A 203 -5.60 -15.33 -9.43
CA LEU A 203 -6.13 -14.01 -9.80
C LEU A 203 -7.39 -14.12 -10.67
N ALA A 204 -7.42 -15.07 -11.62
CA ALA A 204 -8.55 -15.33 -12.50
C ALA A 204 -9.80 -15.85 -11.73
N ILE A 205 -9.63 -16.45 -10.57
CA ILE A 205 -10.75 -16.84 -9.68
C ILE A 205 -11.13 -15.67 -8.76
N PHE A 206 -10.14 -15.01 -8.15
CA PHE A 206 -10.36 -13.97 -7.15
C PHE A 206 -11.06 -12.74 -7.72
N MET A 207 -10.54 -12.17 -8.81
CA MET A 207 -11.10 -10.94 -9.39
C MET A 207 -12.56 -11.07 -9.86
N PRO A 208 -12.93 -12.10 -10.65
CA PRO A 208 -14.33 -12.34 -10.95
C PRO A 208 -15.17 -12.75 -9.73
N GLY A 209 -14.58 -13.45 -8.76
CA GLY A 209 -15.26 -13.82 -7.53
C GLY A 209 -15.73 -12.61 -6.73
N VAL A 210 -14.88 -11.61 -6.55
CA VAL A 210 -15.25 -10.32 -5.91
C VAL A 210 -16.38 -9.64 -6.67
N LYS A 211 -16.27 -9.56 -8.01
CA LYS A 211 -17.31 -8.97 -8.86
C LYS A 211 -18.62 -9.75 -8.78
N LEU A 212 -18.55 -11.08 -8.72
CA LEU A 212 -19.74 -11.94 -8.60
C LEU A 212 -20.50 -11.64 -7.31
N VAL A 213 -19.81 -11.57 -6.16
CA VAL A 213 -20.43 -11.23 -4.88
C VAL A 213 -21.08 -9.86 -4.95
N GLY A 214 -20.39 -8.85 -5.50
CA GLY A 214 -20.93 -7.50 -5.67
C GLY A 214 -22.16 -7.46 -6.59
N ASN A 215 -22.12 -8.16 -7.73
CA ASN A 215 -23.23 -8.20 -8.67
C ASN A 215 -24.45 -8.96 -8.12
N LEU A 216 -24.22 -10.09 -7.40
CA LEU A 216 -25.29 -10.83 -6.73
C LEU A 216 -25.95 -9.96 -5.66
N THR A 217 -25.15 -9.25 -4.85
CA THR A 217 -25.69 -8.33 -3.84
C THR A 217 -26.50 -7.21 -4.50
N THR A 218 -26.01 -6.64 -5.60
CA THR A 218 -26.73 -5.65 -6.38
C THR A 218 -28.04 -6.21 -6.92
N GLY A 219 -28.03 -7.44 -7.43
CA GLY A 219 -29.24 -8.13 -7.91
C GLY A 219 -30.28 -8.34 -6.80
N VAL A 220 -29.85 -8.79 -5.61
CA VAL A 220 -30.74 -8.95 -4.45
C VAL A 220 -31.32 -7.62 -4.00
N VAL A 221 -30.51 -6.55 -3.92
CA VAL A 221 -30.96 -5.20 -3.57
C VAL A 221 -31.97 -4.68 -4.59
N LEU A 222 -31.71 -4.87 -5.88
CA LEU A 222 -32.60 -4.44 -6.95
C LEU A 222 -33.93 -5.21 -6.92
N LEU A 223 -33.90 -6.50 -6.71
CA LEU A 223 -35.06 -7.38 -6.69
C LEU A 223 -35.95 -7.09 -5.46
N TYR A 224 -35.39 -7.13 -4.27
CA TYR A 224 -36.13 -6.88 -3.03
C TYR A 224 -36.51 -5.40 -2.87
N GLY A 225 -35.57 -4.48 -3.14
CA GLY A 225 -35.83 -3.05 -3.10
C GLY A 225 -36.84 -2.62 -4.17
N GLY A 226 -36.75 -3.15 -5.40
CA GLY A 226 -37.71 -2.93 -6.46
C GLY A 226 -39.13 -3.44 -6.10
N TYR A 227 -39.23 -4.63 -5.50
CA TYR A 227 -40.50 -5.15 -4.98
C TYR A 227 -41.11 -4.20 -3.94
N ARG A 228 -40.32 -3.67 -3.01
CA ARG A 228 -40.79 -2.70 -2.01
C ARG A 228 -41.19 -1.35 -2.60
N VAL A 229 -40.50 -0.89 -3.66
CA VAL A 229 -40.89 0.32 -4.40
C VAL A 229 -42.24 0.13 -5.06
N LEU A 230 -42.49 -1.02 -5.70
CA LEU A 230 -43.80 -1.32 -6.34
C LEU A 230 -44.95 -1.38 -5.35
N ASN A 231 -44.67 -1.85 -4.10
CA ASN A 231 -45.68 -1.87 -3.03
C ASN A 231 -45.83 -0.53 -2.30
N GLY A 232 -45.07 0.52 -2.67
CA GLY A 232 -45.13 1.83 -2.02
C GLY A 232 -44.41 1.92 -0.67
N ASP A 233 -43.68 0.86 -0.24
CA ASP A 233 -42.96 0.81 1.03
C ASP A 233 -41.59 1.51 0.98
N MET A 234 -41.11 1.87 -0.22
CA MET A 234 -39.81 2.49 -0.44
C MET A 234 -39.87 3.44 -1.62
N THR A 235 -39.07 4.54 -1.56
CA THR A 235 -38.95 5.46 -2.66
C THR A 235 -37.90 5.01 -3.68
N ILE A 236 -38.05 5.41 -4.94
CA ILE A 236 -37.07 5.17 -6.01
C ILE A 236 -35.69 5.80 -5.64
N GLY A 237 -35.72 6.99 -5.00
CA GLY A 237 -34.52 7.67 -4.56
C GLY A 237 -33.74 6.89 -3.49
N THR A 238 -34.45 6.22 -2.57
CA THR A 238 -33.82 5.34 -1.58
C THR A 238 -33.15 4.14 -2.25
N LEU A 239 -33.84 3.47 -3.19
CA LEU A 239 -33.26 2.34 -3.94
C LEU A 239 -32.01 2.79 -4.74
N THR A 240 -32.08 3.94 -5.40
CA THR A 240 -30.95 4.50 -6.13
C THR A 240 -29.77 4.80 -5.19
N ALA A 241 -30.03 5.34 -4.01
CA ALA A 241 -29.01 5.58 -2.99
C ALA A 241 -28.32 4.28 -2.57
N PHE A 242 -29.08 3.18 -2.35
CA PHE A 242 -28.51 1.86 -2.05
C PHE A 242 -27.58 1.37 -3.16
N LEU A 243 -27.96 1.48 -4.42
CA LEU A 243 -27.14 1.05 -5.55
C LEU A 243 -25.82 1.86 -5.66
N LEU A 244 -25.86 3.15 -5.35
CA LEU A 244 -24.68 4.01 -5.33
C LEU A 244 -23.75 3.68 -4.15
N TYR A 245 -24.32 3.58 -2.94
CA TYR A 245 -23.53 3.27 -1.74
C TYR A 245 -22.95 1.86 -1.76
N LEU A 246 -23.64 0.89 -2.38
CA LEU A 246 -23.14 -0.46 -2.50
C LEU A 246 -21.81 -0.53 -3.26
N ARG A 247 -21.62 0.29 -4.30
CA ARG A 247 -20.34 0.40 -5.00
C ARG A 247 -19.24 0.93 -4.08
N MET A 248 -19.52 1.99 -3.34
CA MET A 248 -18.58 2.59 -2.40
C MET A 248 -18.22 1.67 -1.22
N PHE A 249 -19.04 0.67 -0.92
CA PHE A 249 -18.80 -0.28 0.15
C PHE A 249 -17.70 -1.30 -0.19
N PHE A 250 -17.52 -1.65 -1.47
CA PHE A 250 -16.54 -2.66 -1.89
C PHE A 250 -15.15 -2.08 -2.21
N GLU A 251 -15.05 -0.80 -2.53
CA GLU A 251 -13.77 -0.14 -2.87
C GLU A 251 -12.73 -0.16 -1.72
N PRO A 252 -13.09 0.13 -0.45
CA PRO A 252 -12.13 0.20 0.65
C PRO A 252 -11.35 -1.09 0.93
N MET A 253 -11.85 -2.26 0.52
CA MET A 253 -11.18 -3.54 0.74
C MET A 253 -9.82 -3.63 0.05
N GLN A 254 -9.68 -3.01 -1.13
CA GLN A 254 -8.40 -2.96 -1.85
C GLN A 254 -7.43 -1.99 -1.17
N GLU A 255 -7.93 -0.85 -0.70
CA GLU A 255 -7.13 0.17 0.00
C GLU A 255 -6.55 -0.35 1.32
N ILE A 256 -7.35 -1.11 2.11
CA ILE A 256 -6.88 -1.74 3.35
C ILE A 256 -5.76 -2.76 3.06
N SER A 257 -5.88 -3.53 1.98
CA SER A 257 -4.84 -4.48 1.58
C SER A 257 -3.55 -3.77 1.15
N GLN A 258 -3.66 -2.67 0.40
CA GLN A 258 -2.52 -1.84 0.00
C GLN A 258 -1.86 -1.19 1.21
N PHE A 259 -2.65 -0.64 2.14
CA PHE A 259 -2.14 -0.11 3.40
C PHE A 259 -1.27 -1.13 4.14
N PHE A 260 -1.72 -2.38 4.25
CA PHE A 260 -0.98 -3.41 4.96
C PHE A 260 0.40 -3.66 4.33
N ASN A 261 0.48 -3.69 3.00
CA ASN A 261 1.76 -3.85 2.30
C ASN A 261 2.71 -2.66 2.54
N THR A 262 2.19 -1.43 2.45
CA THR A 262 2.95 -0.21 2.72
C THR A 262 3.41 -0.15 4.18
N PHE A 263 2.54 -0.53 5.13
CA PHE A 263 2.87 -0.61 6.55
C PHE A 263 3.98 -1.62 6.83
N GLN A 264 3.92 -2.80 6.23
CA GLN A 264 4.95 -3.84 6.41
C GLN A 264 6.31 -3.38 5.84
N SER A 265 6.29 -2.72 4.68
CA SER A 265 7.49 -2.15 4.08
C SER A 265 8.11 -1.06 4.97
N ALA A 266 7.29 -0.11 5.43
CA ALA A 266 7.72 0.97 6.30
C ALA A 266 8.21 0.45 7.67
N SER A 267 7.53 -0.54 8.25
CA SER A 267 7.93 -1.16 9.52
C SER A 267 9.30 -1.84 9.39
N SER A 268 9.52 -2.62 8.33
CA SER A 268 10.83 -3.23 8.06
C SER A 268 11.93 -2.17 7.84
N ALA A 269 11.61 -1.09 7.12
CA ALA A 269 12.54 0.02 6.91
C ALA A 269 12.87 0.75 8.21
N ALA A 270 11.87 1.02 9.06
CA ALA A 270 12.04 1.65 10.36
C ALA A 270 12.91 0.79 11.31
N GLU A 271 12.70 -0.53 11.33
CA GLU A 271 13.51 -1.47 12.11
C GLU A 271 14.98 -1.45 11.68
N LYS A 272 15.23 -1.46 10.37
CA LYS A 272 16.58 -1.39 9.82
C LYS A 272 17.28 -0.07 10.14
N ILE A 273 16.58 1.06 10.03
CA ILE A 273 17.11 2.39 10.37
C ILE A 273 17.37 2.47 11.87
N ALA A 274 16.45 1.99 12.71
CA ALA A 274 16.61 1.95 14.16
C ALA A 274 17.81 1.08 14.54
N GLY A 275 18.01 -0.06 13.89
CA GLY A 275 19.18 -0.92 14.08
C GLY A 275 20.50 -0.20 13.81
N VAL A 276 20.57 0.60 12.74
CA VAL A 276 21.76 1.41 12.47
C VAL A 276 21.96 2.49 13.52
N LEU A 277 20.90 3.22 13.89
CA LEU A 277 20.97 4.30 14.88
C LEU A 277 21.31 3.80 16.29
N ALA A 278 21.08 2.52 16.58
CA ALA A 278 21.44 1.89 17.85
C ALA A 278 22.94 1.49 17.95
N VAL A 279 23.66 1.46 16.83
CA VAL A 279 25.10 1.17 16.82
C VAL A 279 25.86 2.29 17.52
N ARG A 280 26.65 1.96 18.52
CA ARG A 280 27.50 2.94 19.21
C ARG A 280 28.83 3.09 18.48
N PRO A 281 29.34 4.32 18.28
CA PRO A 281 30.70 4.53 17.78
C PRO A 281 31.70 3.85 18.71
N ALA A 282 32.65 3.08 18.14
CA ALA A 282 33.71 2.44 18.95
C ALA A 282 34.65 3.48 19.54
N VAL A 283 34.86 4.60 18.86
CA VAL A 283 35.60 5.75 19.36
C VAL A 283 34.60 6.83 19.76
N ALA A 284 34.34 6.93 21.07
CA ALA A 284 33.46 7.94 21.62
C ALA A 284 34.26 9.19 22.02
N ASP A 285 33.64 10.37 21.88
CA ASP A 285 34.20 11.59 22.45
C ASP A 285 34.34 11.45 23.95
N PRO A 286 35.41 11.97 24.56
CA PRO A 286 35.59 11.94 26.02
C PRO A 286 34.46 12.72 26.68
N PRO A 287 34.01 12.31 27.91
CA PRO A 287 32.92 12.97 28.61
C PRO A 287 33.21 14.43 28.98
N ASP A 288 34.47 14.79 29.08
CA ASP A 288 34.96 16.16 29.32
C ASP A 288 36.06 16.49 28.31
N PRO A 289 35.72 16.98 27.10
CA PRO A 289 36.71 17.27 26.09
C PRO A 289 37.49 18.53 26.45
N VAL A 290 38.80 18.40 26.50
CA VAL A 290 39.72 19.54 26.71
C VAL A 290 39.72 20.39 25.45
N ALA A 291 39.37 21.68 25.58
CA ALA A 291 39.44 22.60 24.46
C ALA A 291 40.93 22.81 24.06
N ILE A 292 41.30 22.31 22.89
CA ILE A 292 42.62 22.55 22.31
C ILE A 292 42.62 23.96 21.74
N GLY A 293 43.39 24.88 22.32
CA GLY A 293 43.55 26.21 21.84
C GLY A 293 44.15 26.27 20.44
N THR A 294 44.72 27.43 20.04
CA THR A 294 45.37 27.58 18.72
C THR A 294 46.56 26.61 18.62
N VAL A 295 46.47 25.63 17.73
CA VAL A 295 47.50 24.58 17.56
C VAL A 295 48.50 25.00 16.48
N ALA A 296 49.80 24.84 16.76
CA ALA A 296 50.85 25.12 15.80
C ALA A 296 51.01 24.04 14.69
N GLY A 297 50.17 23.01 14.70
CA GLY A 297 50.16 21.93 13.69
C GLY A 297 51.33 20.95 13.78
N ARG A 298 52.09 20.93 14.89
CA ARG A 298 53.19 20.00 15.09
C ARG A 298 52.69 18.72 15.74
N ILE A 299 52.98 17.58 15.09
CA ILE A 299 52.65 16.24 15.60
C ILE A 299 53.99 15.51 15.77
N ALA A 300 54.22 14.90 16.95
CA ALA A 300 55.37 14.05 17.23
C ALA A 300 54.87 12.69 17.76
N PHE A 301 55.45 11.63 17.23
CA PHE A 301 55.20 10.24 17.70
C PHE A 301 56.44 9.83 18.49
N GLU A 302 56.33 9.64 19.81
CA GLU A 302 57.41 9.26 20.69
C GLU A 302 57.08 7.90 21.34
N GLY A 303 57.85 6.88 21.02
CA GLY A 303 57.72 5.55 21.63
C GLY A 303 56.38 4.84 21.33
N VAL A 304 55.74 5.16 20.23
CA VAL A 304 54.43 4.57 19.86
C VAL A 304 54.62 3.21 19.24
N SER A 305 54.02 2.18 19.88
CA SER A 305 53.94 0.82 19.30
C SER A 305 52.48 0.60 18.83
N PHE A 306 52.30 0.11 17.62
CA PHE A 306 51.04 -0.29 17.04
C PHE A 306 51.06 -1.76 16.67
N GLY A 307 50.07 -2.55 17.16
CA GLY A 307 49.95 -3.98 16.91
C GLY A 307 48.54 -4.38 16.49
#